data_e7246ebfafd74f1e5ba41d5d35a749f0
#
_entry.id   e7246ebfafd74f1e5ba41d5d35a749f0
#
_cell.length_a   1.000
_cell.length_b   1.000
_cell.length_c   1.000
_cell.angle_alpha   90.00
_cell.angle_beta   90.00
_cell.angle_gamma   90.00
#
_symmetry.space_group_name_H-M   'P 1'
#
loop_
_entity.id
_entity.type
_entity.pdbx_description
1 polymer ?
#
loop_
_entity_poly.entity_id
_entity_poly.type
_entity_poly.pdbx_seq_one_letter_code
_entity_poly.pdbx_strand_id
1 'polypeptide(L)'
;MEPIGSIRLATLDDADAIDALMKVSIRDIFPLFYDESQTASSMIHVSSVDRMLIEDATYFVIEEAGELIACGGWSRRDKLYTGSGAGLGDARLLDPETEPARVRAMFVRPDRTRRGLGMRILEACKAAADTEGFEAMALMATLPGVLLYERYGFVATKRTTITLPDGIVLAAVAMEKPLT
;
A
#
# COMPACT_ATOMS: atom_id res chain seq x y z
N MET A 1 -16.85 -1.13 -21.24
CA MET A 1 -15.58 -0.36 -21.24
C MET A 1 -14.46 -1.28 -20.75
N GLU A 2 -13.43 -1.40 -21.52
CA GLU A 2 -12.28 -2.20 -21.12
C GLU A 2 -11.56 -1.54 -19.94
N PRO A 3 -11.08 -2.34 -18.97
CA PRO A 3 -10.33 -1.78 -17.85
C PRO A 3 -9.01 -1.17 -18.32
N ILE A 4 -8.65 -0.05 -17.73
CA ILE A 4 -7.40 0.65 -18.04
C ILE A 4 -6.22 -0.20 -17.56
N GLY A 5 -5.32 -0.52 -18.48
CA GLY A 5 -4.10 -1.27 -18.18
C GLY A 5 -4.35 -2.72 -17.73
N SER A 6 -3.29 -3.46 -17.59
CA SER A 6 -3.30 -4.85 -17.12
C SER A 6 -2.62 -4.98 -15.75
N ILE A 7 -3.22 -5.81 -14.88
CA ILE A 7 -2.66 -6.10 -13.55
C ILE A 7 -1.81 -7.35 -13.62
N ARG A 8 -0.67 -7.35 -12.94
CA ARG A 8 0.22 -8.49 -12.80
C ARG A 8 1.03 -8.41 -11.50
N LEU A 9 1.66 -9.49 -11.12
CA LEU A 9 2.64 -9.46 -10.02
C LEU A 9 3.87 -8.65 -10.45
N ALA A 10 4.41 -7.89 -9.51
CA ALA A 10 5.67 -7.17 -9.70
C ALA A 10 6.85 -8.15 -9.68
N THR A 11 7.88 -7.80 -10.42
CA THR A 11 9.18 -8.48 -10.37
C THR A 11 10.25 -7.52 -9.86
N LEU A 12 11.43 -8.01 -9.52
CA LEU A 12 12.54 -7.15 -9.08
C LEU A 12 12.97 -6.15 -10.15
N ASP A 13 12.75 -6.46 -11.42
CA ASP A 13 13.01 -5.53 -12.52
C ASP A 13 12.08 -4.31 -12.51
N ASP A 14 10.95 -4.38 -11.83
CA ASP A 14 10.01 -3.27 -11.67
C ASP A 14 10.42 -2.28 -10.55
N ALA A 15 11.40 -2.61 -9.71
CA ALA A 15 11.71 -1.87 -8.50
C ALA A 15 11.93 -0.37 -8.74
N ASP A 16 12.74 -0.01 -9.74
CA ASP A 16 13.02 1.39 -10.06
C ASP A 16 11.78 2.13 -10.56
N ALA A 17 10.96 1.48 -11.38
CA ALA A 17 9.70 2.06 -11.88
C ALA A 17 8.66 2.22 -10.76
N ILE A 18 8.61 1.29 -9.81
CA ILE A 18 7.76 1.39 -8.62
C ILE A 18 8.20 2.57 -7.75
N ASP A 19 9.50 2.70 -7.48
CA ASP A 19 10.03 3.82 -6.69
C ASP A 19 9.72 5.17 -7.34
N ALA A 20 9.85 5.27 -8.67
CA ALA A 20 9.51 6.47 -9.42
C ALA A 20 8.02 6.80 -9.34
N LEU A 21 7.15 5.79 -9.45
CA LEU A 21 5.70 5.95 -9.31
C LEU A 21 5.33 6.45 -7.91
N MET A 22 5.91 5.86 -6.86
CA MET A 22 5.67 6.29 -5.48
C MET A 22 6.07 7.75 -5.27
N LYS A 23 7.22 8.17 -5.78
CA LYS A 23 7.72 9.55 -5.66
C LYS A 23 6.79 10.55 -6.33
N VAL A 24 6.35 10.27 -7.55
CA VAL A 24 5.43 11.14 -8.28
C VAL A 24 4.09 11.23 -7.55
N SER A 25 3.57 10.14 -7.04
CA SER A 25 2.33 10.08 -6.28
C SER A 25 2.43 10.92 -4.99
N ILE A 26 3.51 10.74 -4.24
CA ILE A 26 3.74 11.52 -3.00
C ILE A 26 3.89 12.99 -3.32
N ARG A 27 4.75 13.34 -4.28
CA ARG A 27 5.01 14.73 -4.67
C ARG A 27 3.74 15.51 -4.99
N ASP A 28 2.81 14.88 -5.73
CA ASP A 28 1.64 15.59 -6.28
C ASP A 28 0.38 15.44 -5.41
N ILE A 29 0.27 14.38 -4.60
CA ILE A 29 -0.94 14.10 -3.82
C ILE A 29 -0.76 14.45 -2.34
N PHE A 30 0.37 14.14 -1.72
CA PHE A 30 0.60 14.39 -0.30
C PHE A 30 0.43 15.86 0.11
N PRO A 31 0.85 16.87 -0.70
CA PRO A 31 0.64 18.26 -0.34
C PRO A 31 -0.82 18.66 -0.11
N LEU A 32 -1.77 17.90 -0.61
CA LEU A 32 -3.19 18.13 -0.37
C LEU A 32 -3.62 17.74 1.06
N PHE A 33 -2.80 16.98 1.78
CA PHE A 33 -3.12 16.41 3.09
C PHE A 33 -2.08 16.71 4.17
N TYR A 34 -0.84 16.99 3.78
CA TYR A 34 0.31 17.16 4.65
C TYR A 34 1.06 18.45 4.30
N ASP A 35 1.84 18.95 5.24
CA ASP A 35 2.68 20.13 5.01
C ASP A 35 3.94 19.80 4.18
N GLU A 36 4.72 20.84 3.89
CA GLU A 36 5.92 20.72 3.07
C GLU A 36 6.98 19.80 3.70
N SER A 37 7.19 19.89 5.02
CA SER A 37 8.14 19.05 5.75
C SER A 37 7.72 17.58 5.74
N GLN A 38 6.44 17.33 5.95
CA GLN A 38 5.88 15.98 5.92
C GLN A 38 5.98 15.38 4.52
N THR A 39 5.68 16.13 3.49
CA THR A 39 5.81 15.68 2.09
C THR A 39 7.26 15.40 1.72
N ALA A 40 8.17 16.31 2.06
CA ALA A 40 9.61 16.12 1.78
C ALA A 40 10.17 14.87 2.47
N SER A 41 9.84 14.67 3.75
CA SER A 41 10.24 13.49 4.50
C SER A 41 9.66 12.21 3.89
N SER A 42 8.41 12.25 3.45
CA SER A 42 7.75 11.11 2.80
C SER A 42 8.41 10.74 1.47
N MET A 43 8.88 11.73 0.72
CA MET A 43 9.62 11.51 -0.53
C MET A 43 10.90 10.69 -0.30
N ILE A 44 11.48 10.77 0.88
CA ILE A 44 12.72 10.05 1.24
C ILE A 44 12.41 8.70 1.89
N HIS A 45 11.46 8.68 2.81
CA HIS A 45 11.27 7.55 3.72
C HIS A 45 10.06 6.66 3.40
N VAL A 46 9.11 7.13 2.61
CA VAL A 46 7.91 6.38 2.22
C VAL A 46 8.01 5.81 0.80
N SER A 47 8.70 6.50 -0.10
CA SER A 47 8.82 6.15 -1.51
C SER A 47 9.84 5.04 -1.78
N SER A 48 9.79 3.97 -1.04
CA SER A 48 10.74 2.86 -1.19
C SER A 48 9.96 1.55 -1.31
N VAL A 49 10.25 0.80 -2.38
CA VAL A 49 9.63 -0.50 -2.56
C VAL A 49 10.15 -1.48 -1.49
N ASP A 50 9.24 -2.19 -0.88
CA ASP A 50 9.60 -3.29 0.01
C ASP A 50 9.83 -4.55 -0.85
N ARG A 51 11.10 -4.90 -1.04
CA ARG A 51 11.49 -6.04 -1.87
C ARG A 51 10.93 -7.36 -1.37
N MET A 52 10.69 -7.47 -0.07
CA MET A 52 10.08 -8.67 0.51
C MET A 52 8.68 -8.92 -0.05
N LEU A 53 7.90 -7.89 -0.33
CA LEU A 53 6.58 -8.03 -0.96
C LEU A 53 6.69 -8.61 -2.38
N ILE A 54 7.74 -8.24 -3.11
CA ILE A 54 8.00 -8.78 -4.45
C ILE A 54 8.45 -10.25 -4.35
N GLU A 55 9.38 -10.53 -3.46
CA GLU A 55 9.90 -11.88 -3.23
C GLU A 55 8.82 -12.85 -2.73
N ASP A 56 7.91 -12.36 -1.89
CA ASP A 56 6.75 -13.13 -1.41
C ASP A 56 5.67 -13.32 -2.48
N ALA A 57 5.80 -12.68 -3.66
CA ALA A 57 4.81 -12.68 -4.74
C ALA A 57 3.44 -12.14 -4.29
N THR A 58 3.46 -11.04 -3.53
CA THR A 58 2.26 -10.40 -2.98
C THR A 58 2.11 -8.93 -3.39
N TYR A 59 3.00 -8.44 -4.26
CA TYR A 59 2.95 -7.07 -4.75
C TYR A 59 2.47 -7.04 -6.20
N PHE A 60 1.47 -6.19 -6.45
CA PHE A 60 0.86 -6.06 -7.78
C PHE A 60 1.20 -4.70 -8.40
N VAL A 61 1.29 -4.69 -9.71
CA VAL A 61 1.39 -3.46 -10.51
C VAL A 61 0.33 -3.48 -11.60
N ILE A 62 -0.11 -2.29 -12.00
CA ILE A 62 -0.95 -2.10 -13.19
C ILE A 62 -0.13 -1.34 -14.22
N GLU A 63 -0.03 -1.91 -15.41
CA GLU A 63 0.76 -1.40 -16.51
C GLU A 63 -0.14 -0.98 -17.68
N GLU A 64 0.12 0.19 -18.24
CA GLU A 64 -0.55 0.71 -19.43
C GLU A 64 0.51 1.21 -20.41
N ALA A 65 0.52 0.71 -21.63
CA ALA A 65 1.46 1.10 -22.67
C ALA A 65 2.94 1.04 -22.23
N GLY A 66 3.31 0.02 -21.45
CA GLY A 66 4.68 -0.17 -20.96
C GLY A 66 5.05 0.65 -19.74
N GLU A 67 4.13 1.44 -19.18
CA GLU A 67 4.37 2.26 -18.00
C GLU A 67 3.53 1.78 -16.80
N LEU A 68 4.11 1.82 -15.61
CA LEU A 68 3.37 1.52 -14.39
C LEU A 68 2.50 2.71 -13.99
N ILE A 69 1.20 2.46 -13.79
CA ILE A 69 0.22 3.48 -13.41
C ILE A 69 -0.34 3.29 -12.01
N ALA A 70 -0.17 2.12 -11.41
CA ALA A 70 -0.55 1.85 -10.03
C ALA A 70 0.28 0.69 -9.48
N CYS A 71 0.43 0.66 -8.17
CA CYS A 71 1.07 -0.43 -7.45
C CYS A 71 0.45 -0.58 -6.07
N GLY A 72 0.59 -1.76 -5.50
CA GLY A 72 0.13 -2.06 -4.15
C GLY A 72 0.13 -3.57 -3.92
N GLY A 73 0.10 -3.96 -2.67
CA GLY A 73 0.11 -5.35 -2.34
C GLY A 73 -0.33 -5.64 -0.92
N TRP A 74 -0.08 -6.85 -0.52
CA TRP A 74 -0.40 -7.32 0.82
C TRP A 74 0.76 -8.15 1.37
N SER A 75 0.76 -8.39 2.66
CA SER A 75 1.80 -9.19 3.30
C SER A 75 1.18 -10.22 4.22
N ARG A 76 1.76 -11.42 4.19
CA ARG A 76 1.51 -12.47 5.19
C ARG A 76 2.38 -12.30 6.42
N ARG A 77 3.11 -11.17 6.50
CA ARG A 77 4.04 -10.87 7.59
C ARG A 77 3.55 -9.70 8.44
N ASP A 78 3.98 -9.68 9.70
CA ASP A 78 3.59 -8.67 10.68
C ASP A 78 4.30 -7.33 10.44
N LYS A 79 3.84 -6.58 9.42
CA LYS A 79 4.35 -5.26 9.10
C LYS A 79 3.26 -4.42 8.44
N LEU A 80 2.90 -3.31 9.04
CA LEU A 80 1.80 -2.46 8.57
C LEU A 80 2.23 -1.39 7.57
N TYR A 81 3.48 -0.94 7.59
CA TYR A 81 3.99 0.06 6.65
C TYR A 81 5.51 -0.03 6.53
N THR A 82 6.04 0.48 5.41
CA THR A 82 7.49 0.54 5.16
C THR A 82 8.16 1.42 6.22
N GLY A 83 9.23 0.92 6.84
CA GLY A 83 9.93 1.63 7.91
C GLY A 83 9.33 1.42 9.30
N SER A 84 8.22 0.70 9.44
CA SER A 84 7.68 0.32 10.75
C SER A 84 8.56 -0.73 11.41
N GLY A 85 9.41 -0.32 12.33
CA GLY A 85 10.31 -1.24 13.02
C GLY A 85 11.34 -1.89 12.10
N ALA A 86 12.60 -1.63 12.29
CA ALA A 86 13.67 -2.29 11.56
C ALA A 86 14.08 -3.63 12.20
N GLY A 87 13.21 -4.22 13.03
CA GLY A 87 13.53 -5.40 13.80
C GLY A 87 13.19 -6.71 13.09
N LEU A 88 13.73 -7.81 13.64
CA LEU A 88 13.45 -9.18 13.19
C LEU A 88 11.95 -9.54 13.27
N GLY A 89 11.16 -8.83 14.09
CA GLY A 89 9.73 -9.02 14.22
C GLY A 89 8.95 -8.78 12.91
N ASP A 90 9.48 -7.94 12.02
CA ASP A 90 8.85 -7.63 10.73
C ASP A 90 8.84 -8.82 9.76
N ALA A 91 9.66 -9.82 10.00
CA ALA A 91 9.72 -11.03 9.18
C ALA A 91 8.78 -12.14 9.68
N ARG A 92 8.12 -11.96 10.85
CA ARG A 92 7.23 -12.96 11.44
C ARG A 92 6.03 -13.20 10.55
N LEU A 93 5.75 -14.47 10.26
CA LEU A 93 4.53 -14.85 9.55
C LEU A 93 3.31 -14.67 10.46
N LEU A 94 2.25 -14.12 9.88
CA LEU A 94 0.96 -13.99 10.54
C LEU A 94 0.24 -15.35 10.54
N ASP A 95 -0.59 -15.57 11.56
CA ASP A 95 -1.51 -16.69 11.60
C ASP A 95 -2.81 -16.30 10.89
N PRO A 96 -3.12 -16.89 9.72
CA PRO A 96 -4.30 -16.52 8.96
C PRO A 96 -5.63 -16.66 9.70
N GLU A 97 -5.71 -17.60 10.65
CA GLU A 97 -6.95 -17.85 11.41
C GLU A 97 -7.22 -16.77 12.47
N THR A 98 -6.18 -16.08 12.95
CA THR A 98 -6.31 -15.16 14.09
C THR A 98 -5.82 -13.74 13.82
N GLU A 99 -5.04 -13.55 12.75
CA GLU A 99 -4.44 -12.25 12.45
C GLU A 99 -4.81 -11.81 11.02
N PRO A 100 -5.12 -10.52 10.80
CA PRO A 100 -5.44 -10.02 9.46
C PRO A 100 -4.20 -9.91 8.58
N ALA A 101 -4.36 -10.20 7.28
CA ALA A 101 -3.35 -9.89 6.27
C ALA A 101 -3.11 -8.38 6.20
N ARG A 102 -1.89 -7.95 5.90
CA ARG A 102 -1.51 -6.53 5.87
C ARG A 102 -1.55 -6.00 4.43
N VAL A 103 -2.43 -5.05 4.14
CA VAL A 103 -2.39 -4.31 2.87
C VAL A 103 -1.32 -3.23 2.97
N ARG A 104 -0.50 -3.08 1.93
CA ARG A 104 0.67 -2.22 1.99
C ARG A 104 1.00 -1.52 0.68
N ALA A 105 1.63 -0.36 0.81
CA ALA A 105 2.34 0.33 -0.27
C ALA A 105 1.48 0.55 -1.53
N MET A 106 0.25 1.03 -1.34
CA MET A 106 -0.70 1.35 -2.40
C MET A 106 -0.44 2.75 -2.93
N PHE A 107 -0.12 2.86 -4.21
CA PHE A 107 0.09 4.15 -4.89
C PHE A 107 -0.53 4.12 -6.28
N VAL A 108 -1.06 5.27 -6.69
CA VAL A 108 -1.62 5.47 -8.03
C VAL A 108 -0.96 6.70 -8.64
N ARG A 109 -0.61 6.63 -9.92
CA ARG A 109 -0.07 7.79 -10.63
C ARG A 109 -1.09 8.94 -10.61
N PRO A 110 -0.66 10.19 -10.30
CA PRO A 110 -1.60 11.30 -10.07
C PRO A 110 -2.57 11.55 -11.22
N ASP A 111 -2.13 11.40 -12.46
CA ASP A 111 -2.96 11.59 -13.65
C ASP A 111 -3.89 10.39 -13.96
N ARG A 112 -3.84 9.35 -13.16
CA ARG A 112 -4.66 8.12 -13.29
C ARG A 112 -5.54 7.86 -12.08
N THR A 113 -5.64 8.79 -11.14
CA THR A 113 -6.50 8.65 -9.96
C THR A 113 -7.99 8.63 -10.35
N ARG A 114 -8.82 8.06 -9.47
CA ARG A 114 -10.29 7.97 -9.61
C ARG A 114 -10.74 7.15 -10.83
N ARG A 115 -9.93 6.22 -11.28
CA ARG A 115 -10.24 5.31 -12.40
C ARG A 115 -10.39 3.84 -11.97
N GLY A 116 -10.53 3.61 -10.68
CA GLY A 116 -10.72 2.28 -10.13
C GLY A 116 -9.46 1.44 -10.00
N LEU A 117 -8.27 2.00 -10.22
CA LEU A 117 -7.01 1.25 -10.17
C LEU A 117 -6.72 0.70 -8.77
N GLY A 118 -6.89 1.53 -7.73
CA GLY A 118 -6.73 1.09 -6.35
C GLY A 118 -7.70 -0.02 -5.96
N MET A 119 -8.94 0.06 -6.43
CA MET A 119 -9.95 -0.99 -6.20
C MET A 119 -9.53 -2.31 -6.82
N ARG A 120 -8.98 -2.29 -8.03
CA ARG A 120 -8.50 -3.51 -8.71
C ARG A 120 -7.35 -4.16 -7.96
N ILE A 121 -6.42 -3.36 -7.43
CA ILE A 121 -5.32 -3.89 -6.61
C ILE A 121 -5.86 -4.48 -5.32
N LEU A 122 -6.79 -3.82 -4.64
CA LEU A 122 -7.42 -4.33 -3.42
C LEU A 122 -8.15 -5.65 -3.68
N GLU A 123 -8.85 -5.78 -4.81
CA GLU A 123 -9.49 -7.05 -5.19
C GLU A 123 -8.47 -8.17 -5.39
N ALA A 124 -7.34 -7.88 -6.03
CA ALA A 124 -6.26 -8.84 -6.20
C ALA A 124 -5.65 -9.25 -4.85
N CYS A 125 -5.43 -8.30 -3.95
CA CYS A 125 -4.94 -8.57 -2.61
C CYS A 125 -5.93 -9.43 -1.81
N LYS A 126 -7.22 -9.09 -1.87
CA LYS A 126 -8.28 -9.84 -1.20
C LYS A 126 -8.33 -11.29 -1.68
N ALA A 127 -8.34 -11.49 -2.99
CA ALA A 127 -8.39 -12.84 -3.56
C ALA A 127 -7.17 -13.68 -3.16
N ALA A 128 -5.98 -13.09 -3.17
CA ALA A 128 -4.76 -13.78 -2.78
C ALA A 128 -4.72 -14.11 -1.28
N ALA A 129 -5.10 -13.17 -0.42
CA ALA A 129 -5.15 -13.38 1.03
C ALA A 129 -6.20 -14.43 1.41
N ASP A 130 -7.37 -14.38 0.80
CA ASP A 130 -8.44 -15.36 1.00
C ASP A 130 -7.97 -16.77 0.63
N THR A 131 -7.25 -16.91 -0.48
CA THR A 131 -6.67 -18.18 -0.93
C THR A 131 -5.69 -18.76 0.10
N GLU A 132 -4.99 -17.92 0.85
CA GLU A 132 -4.07 -18.35 1.93
C GLU A 132 -4.76 -18.54 3.28
N GLY A 133 -6.08 -18.40 3.34
CA GLY A 133 -6.87 -18.67 4.53
C GLY A 133 -7.05 -17.48 5.48
N PHE A 134 -6.66 -16.28 5.09
CA PHE A 134 -6.89 -15.09 5.91
C PHE A 134 -8.38 -14.74 5.94
N GLU A 135 -8.86 -14.39 7.13
CA GLU A 135 -10.27 -14.04 7.35
C GLU A 135 -10.51 -12.52 7.37
N ALA A 136 -9.44 -11.72 7.41
CA ALA A 136 -9.53 -10.27 7.45
C ALA A 136 -8.27 -9.63 6.84
N MET A 137 -8.41 -8.34 6.48
CA MET A 137 -7.28 -7.49 6.10
C MET A 137 -7.21 -6.27 7.00
N ALA A 138 -6.00 -5.82 7.31
CA ALA A 138 -5.72 -4.60 8.04
C ALA A 138 -4.72 -3.75 7.29
N LEU A 139 -4.76 -2.46 7.53
CA LEU A 139 -3.80 -1.52 6.96
C LEU A 139 -3.62 -0.29 7.84
N MET A 140 -2.52 0.42 7.61
CA MET A 140 -2.26 1.74 8.15
C MET A 140 -2.36 2.73 6.99
N ALA A 141 -3.47 3.46 6.91
CA ALA A 141 -3.70 4.41 5.82
C ALA A 141 -3.00 5.74 6.10
N THR A 142 -2.21 6.21 5.13
CA THR A 142 -1.93 7.64 5.06
C THR A 142 -3.20 8.37 4.64
N LEU A 143 -3.33 9.66 4.97
CA LEU A 143 -4.57 10.41 4.75
C LEU A 143 -5.08 10.36 3.30
N PRO A 144 -4.21 10.43 2.27
CA PRO A 144 -4.67 10.33 0.88
C PRO A 144 -5.43 9.05 0.52
N GLY A 145 -5.14 7.95 1.22
CA GLY A 145 -5.73 6.65 0.92
C GLY A 145 -7.06 6.34 1.62
N VAL A 146 -7.40 7.09 2.67
CA VAL A 146 -8.53 6.76 3.55
C VAL A 146 -9.83 6.58 2.77
N LEU A 147 -10.14 7.49 1.85
CA LEU A 147 -11.40 7.45 1.10
C LEU A 147 -11.51 6.21 0.20
N LEU A 148 -10.39 5.80 -0.42
CA LEU A 148 -10.35 4.57 -1.22
C LEU A 148 -10.67 3.36 -0.35
N TYR A 149 -10.04 3.25 0.80
CA TYR A 149 -10.22 2.12 1.70
C TYR A 149 -11.63 2.06 2.28
N GLU A 150 -12.19 3.20 2.68
CA GLU A 150 -13.59 3.28 3.12
C GLU A 150 -14.55 2.81 2.04
N ARG A 151 -14.36 3.24 0.80
CA ARG A 151 -15.19 2.82 -0.34
C ARG A 151 -15.09 1.32 -0.61
N TYR A 152 -13.93 0.74 -0.36
CA TYR A 152 -13.74 -0.70 -0.51
C TYR A 152 -14.37 -1.50 0.64
N GLY A 153 -14.67 -0.85 1.77
CA GLY A 153 -15.32 -1.46 2.91
C GLY A 153 -14.46 -1.60 4.16
N PHE A 154 -13.28 -1.00 4.17
CA PHE A 154 -12.49 -0.90 5.39
C PHE A 154 -13.15 0.07 6.37
N VAL A 155 -13.05 -0.25 7.65
CA VAL A 155 -13.55 0.58 8.75
C VAL A 155 -12.37 1.08 9.57
N ALA A 156 -12.35 2.37 9.89
CA ALA A 156 -11.35 2.96 10.75
C ALA A 156 -11.47 2.38 12.16
N THR A 157 -10.37 1.85 12.69
CA THR A 157 -10.31 1.32 14.05
C THR A 157 -9.64 2.30 15.01
N LYS A 158 -8.70 3.10 14.51
CA LYS A 158 -7.97 4.07 15.33
C LYS A 158 -7.35 5.16 14.47
N ARG A 159 -7.51 6.41 14.88
CA ARG A 159 -6.70 7.52 14.39
C ARG A 159 -5.37 7.48 15.13
N THR A 160 -4.27 7.58 14.40
CA THR A 160 -2.93 7.42 14.93
C THR A 160 -1.92 8.24 14.14
N THR A 161 -0.66 7.99 14.35
CA THR A 161 0.44 8.65 13.64
C THR A 161 1.48 7.63 13.20
N ILE A 162 2.19 7.96 12.14
CA ILE A 162 3.39 7.27 11.69
C ILE A 162 4.57 8.21 11.94
N THR A 163 5.59 7.75 12.66
CA THR A 163 6.82 8.51 12.86
C THR A 163 7.86 8.02 11.87
N LEU A 164 8.33 8.93 11.00
CA LEU A 164 9.36 8.64 10.01
C LEU A 164 10.74 8.63 10.67
N PRO A 165 11.78 8.02 10.02
CA PRO A 165 13.12 7.90 10.62
C PRO A 165 13.77 9.22 11.01
N ASP A 166 13.42 10.33 10.38
CA ASP A 166 13.90 11.68 10.71
C ASP A 166 13.11 12.39 11.81
N GLY A 167 12.13 11.69 12.41
CA GLY A 167 11.27 12.22 13.48
C GLY A 167 10.04 12.97 13.00
N ILE A 168 9.86 13.17 11.70
CA ILE A 168 8.65 13.75 11.14
C ILE A 168 7.46 12.80 11.35
N VAL A 169 6.34 13.35 11.77
CA VAL A 169 5.15 12.59 12.13
C VAL A 169 4.04 12.84 11.10
N LEU A 170 3.46 11.77 10.59
CA LEU A 170 2.31 11.80 9.69
C LEU A 170 1.06 11.35 10.43
N ALA A 171 -0.04 12.11 10.32
CA ALA A 171 -1.34 11.60 10.72
C ALA A 171 -1.73 10.41 9.85
N ALA A 172 -2.26 9.36 10.45
CA ALA A 172 -2.63 8.12 9.79
C ALA A 172 -3.88 7.51 10.43
N VAL A 173 -4.48 6.54 9.76
CA VAL A 173 -5.67 5.85 10.23
C VAL A 173 -5.47 4.35 10.10
N ALA A 174 -5.56 3.63 11.22
CA ALA A 174 -5.58 2.17 11.21
C ALA A 174 -6.97 1.71 10.77
N MET A 175 -7.04 0.79 9.83
CA MET A 175 -8.29 0.33 9.24
C MET A 175 -8.29 -1.19 9.09
N GLU A 176 -9.47 -1.80 9.20
CA GLU A 176 -9.66 -3.24 9.04
C GLU A 176 -10.90 -3.55 8.22
N LYS A 177 -10.88 -4.72 7.59
CA LYS A 177 -12.01 -5.24 6.83
C LYS A 177 -12.03 -6.77 6.92
N PRO A 178 -13.17 -7.38 7.32
CA PRO A 178 -13.35 -8.83 7.17
C PRO A 178 -13.42 -9.19 5.67
N LEU A 179 -12.94 -10.39 5.33
CA LEU A 179 -12.94 -10.87 3.94
C LEU A 179 -14.25 -11.56 3.53
N THR A 180 -15.08 -11.86 4.51
CA THR A 180 -16.43 -12.45 4.29
C THR A 180 -17.52 -11.41 4.34
#